data_c9394ec96a1af987a32ed0cf3c10a9fc
#
_entry.id   c9394ec96a1af987a32ed0cf3c10a9fc
#
_cell.length_a   1.000
_cell.length_b   1.000
_cell.length_c   1.000
_cell.angle_alpha   90.00
_cell.angle_beta   90.00
_cell.angle_gamma   90.00
#
_symmetry.space_group_name_H-M   'P 1'
#
loop_
_entity.id
_entity.type
_entity.pdbx_description
1 polymer ?
#
loop_
_entity_poly.entity_id
_entity_poly.type
_entity_poly.pdbx_seq_one_letter_code
_entity_poly.pdbx_strand_id
1 'polypeptide(L)'
;MPIPLERLAAVSPHPYQQLGAPYGDQSPYMLRETVIDRLLAAQTQLEAIHPGWRIQIFDAYRPVAVQEFMVLHTYETLRQTAHPWTSKEELMVQVYQFWALPSEDPNTPPPHSTGGAIDLTLIDATGTPVDMGSPIDEPSKRSIPNHFAASTHPEEKSYHSSRELLYQVMQGAGFARHPNEWWHFSWGDQMWAWLTDRPAARYGRV
;
A
#
# COMPACT_ATOMS: atom_id res chain seq x y z
N MET A 1 5.92 11.29 -11.75
CA MET A 1 6.59 12.47 -11.15
C MET A 1 7.04 12.12 -9.73
N PRO A 2 8.10 12.75 -9.20
CA PRO A 2 8.51 12.54 -7.80
C PRO A 2 7.46 13.07 -6.82
N ILE A 3 7.30 12.35 -5.71
CA ILE A 3 6.40 12.76 -4.63
C ILE A 3 7.04 13.90 -3.84
N PRO A 4 6.31 14.99 -3.51
CA PRO A 4 6.84 16.15 -2.77
C PRO A 4 6.98 15.82 -1.26
N LEU A 5 8.16 15.34 -0.88
CA LEU A 5 8.43 14.88 0.50
C LEU A 5 8.59 16.03 1.51
N GLU A 6 8.58 17.27 1.08
CA GLU A 6 8.50 18.45 1.97
C GLU A 6 7.13 18.56 2.67
N ARG A 7 6.06 18.08 2.03
CA ARG A 7 4.70 18.08 2.56
C ARG A 7 4.28 16.71 3.15
N LEU A 8 4.89 15.66 2.66
CA LEU A 8 4.62 14.27 3.00
C LEU A 8 5.87 13.68 3.68
N ALA A 9 5.76 12.47 4.18
CA ALA A 9 6.93 11.71 4.64
C ALA A 9 7.11 10.46 3.77
N ALA A 10 8.30 9.87 3.82
CA ALA A 10 8.55 8.57 3.23
C ALA A 10 9.36 7.72 4.21
N VAL A 11 9.19 6.40 4.15
CA VAL A 11 10.03 5.46 4.88
C VAL A 11 11.43 5.47 4.24
N SER A 12 12.45 5.76 5.03
CA SER A 12 13.83 5.83 4.53
C SER A 12 14.76 5.11 5.49
N PRO A 13 15.64 4.22 4.97
CA PRO A 13 15.72 3.76 3.58
C PRO A 13 14.49 2.95 3.16
N HIS A 14 14.22 2.89 1.83
CA HIS A 14 13.06 2.17 1.29
C HIS A 14 13.15 0.67 1.58
N PRO A 15 12.10 0.02 2.13
CA PRO A 15 12.18 -1.36 2.62
C PRO A 15 12.57 -2.37 1.53
N TYR A 16 11.98 -2.30 0.34
CA TYR A 16 12.28 -3.27 -0.72
C TYR A 16 13.66 -3.05 -1.35
N GLN A 17 14.14 -1.80 -1.40
CA GLN A 17 15.51 -1.53 -1.82
C GLN A 17 16.54 -2.11 -0.83
N GLN A 18 16.24 -2.10 0.48
CA GLN A 18 17.07 -2.77 1.48
C GLN A 18 17.13 -4.29 1.31
N LEU A 19 16.07 -4.91 0.80
CA LEU A 19 16.04 -6.33 0.45
C LEU A 19 16.78 -6.64 -0.86
N GLY A 20 17.22 -5.61 -1.60
CA GLY A 20 17.89 -5.78 -2.90
C GLY A 20 16.95 -5.85 -4.10
N ALA A 21 15.70 -5.41 -3.95
CA ALA A 21 14.74 -5.39 -5.07
C ALA A 21 15.25 -4.54 -6.24
N PRO A 22 15.07 -5.00 -7.49
CA PRO A 22 15.73 -4.45 -8.68
C PRO A 22 15.04 -3.19 -9.22
N TYR A 23 15.08 -2.09 -8.46
CA TYR A 23 14.56 -0.78 -8.94
C TYR A 23 15.42 -0.16 -10.04
N GLY A 24 16.71 -0.56 -10.20
CA GLY A 24 17.65 0.10 -11.11
C GLY A 24 17.77 1.59 -10.76
N ASP A 25 17.66 2.44 -11.78
CA ASP A 25 17.69 3.91 -11.62
C ASP A 25 16.30 4.51 -11.28
N GLN A 26 15.28 3.68 -11.11
CA GLN A 26 13.92 4.14 -10.82
C GLN A 26 13.72 4.37 -9.32
N SER A 27 13.03 5.47 -8.98
CA SER A 27 12.67 5.74 -7.61
C SER A 27 11.33 5.09 -7.25
N PRO A 28 11.22 4.43 -6.07
CA PRO A 28 9.93 3.94 -5.57
C PRO A 28 8.95 5.08 -5.23
N TYR A 29 9.45 6.29 -5.04
CA TYR A 29 8.65 7.46 -4.63
C TYR A 29 8.21 8.30 -5.85
N MET A 30 7.61 7.63 -6.84
CA MET A 30 7.07 8.25 -8.06
C MET A 30 5.59 7.90 -8.21
N LEU A 31 4.78 8.86 -8.66
CA LEU A 31 3.37 8.67 -8.97
C LEU A 31 2.96 9.46 -10.22
N ARG A 32 1.77 9.21 -10.73
CA ARG A 32 1.12 10.07 -11.72
C ARG A 32 0.82 11.44 -11.08
N GLU A 33 0.95 12.51 -11.84
CA GLU A 33 0.74 13.89 -11.37
C GLU A 33 -0.60 14.06 -10.65
N THR A 34 -1.68 13.63 -11.28
CA THR A 34 -3.02 13.73 -10.69
C THR A 34 -3.22 12.87 -9.45
N VAL A 35 -2.42 11.80 -9.26
CA VAL A 35 -2.39 11.00 -8.02
C VAL A 35 -1.70 11.79 -6.91
N ILE A 36 -0.60 12.49 -7.24
CA ILE A 36 0.09 13.39 -6.31
C ILE A 36 -0.84 14.51 -5.85
N ASP A 37 -1.56 15.18 -6.76
CA ASP A 37 -2.50 16.25 -6.40
C ASP A 37 -3.56 15.78 -5.40
N ARG A 38 -4.08 14.56 -5.60
CA ARG A 38 -5.04 13.93 -4.68
C ARG A 38 -4.42 13.58 -3.34
N LEU A 39 -3.20 13.06 -3.36
CA LEU A 39 -2.48 12.74 -2.14
C LEU A 39 -2.21 14.00 -1.30
N LEU A 40 -1.86 15.12 -1.94
CA LEU A 40 -1.73 16.42 -1.26
C LEU A 40 -3.06 16.94 -0.72
N ALA A 41 -4.17 16.68 -1.40
CA ALA A 41 -5.51 16.99 -0.87
C ALA A 41 -5.85 16.14 0.36
N ALA A 42 -5.49 14.83 0.37
CA ALA A 42 -5.62 13.98 1.55
C ALA A 42 -4.77 14.49 2.71
N GLN A 43 -3.52 14.88 2.44
CA GLN A 43 -2.64 15.48 3.45
C GLN A 43 -3.24 16.76 4.05
N THR A 44 -3.82 17.61 3.22
CA THR A 44 -4.49 18.85 3.71
C THR A 44 -5.68 18.53 4.61
N GLN A 45 -6.46 17.50 4.29
CA GLN A 45 -7.57 17.04 5.16
C GLN A 45 -7.03 16.47 6.49
N LEU A 46 -5.96 15.69 6.46
CA LEU A 46 -5.32 15.18 7.66
C LEU A 46 -4.83 16.30 8.58
N GLU A 47 -4.13 17.28 8.04
CA GLU A 47 -3.63 18.45 8.78
C GLU A 47 -4.75 19.28 9.42
N ALA A 48 -5.92 19.35 8.80
CA ALA A 48 -7.09 20.05 9.34
C ALA A 48 -7.68 19.31 10.57
N ILE A 49 -7.54 17.97 10.64
CA ILE A 49 -8.04 17.15 11.76
C ILE A 49 -6.96 17.05 12.85
N HIS A 50 -5.72 16.77 12.44
CA HIS A 50 -4.56 16.60 13.31
C HIS A 50 -3.39 17.48 12.84
N PRO A 51 -3.27 18.72 13.34
CA PRO A 51 -2.19 19.62 12.96
C PRO A 51 -0.80 19.00 13.18
N GLY A 52 0.05 19.08 12.16
CA GLY A 52 1.41 18.54 12.20
C GLY A 52 1.54 17.05 11.84
N TRP A 53 0.43 16.32 11.73
CA TRP A 53 0.48 14.94 11.25
C TRP A 53 0.76 14.87 9.74
N ARG A 54 1.42 13.80 9.31
CA ARG A 54 1.72 13.60 7.89
C ARG A 54 1.40 12.19 7.44
N ILE A 55 0.99 12.07 6.18
CA ILE A 55 0.95 10.80 5.46
C ILE A 55 2.41 10.39 5.21
N GLN A 56 2.74 9.15 5.55
CA GLN A 56 4.04 8.53 5.31
C GLN A 56 3.93 7.46 4.23
N ILE A 57 4.62 7.66 3.12
CA ILE A 57 4.68 6.74 2.00
C ILE A 57 5.59 5.57 2.37
N PHE A 58 5.10 4.33 2.20
CA PHE A 58 5.87 3.11 2.33
C PHE A 58 6.39 2.66 0.96
N ASP A 59 5.50 2.52 -0.04
CA ASP A 59 5.84 2.20 -1.42
C ASP A 59 4.84 2.87 -2.38
N ALA A 60 5.30 3.30 -3.55
CA ALA A 60 4.44 3.91 -4.55
C ALA A 60 4.65 3.28 -5.93
N TYR A 61 5.65 3.72 -6.70
CA TYR A 61 5.94 3.09 -7.98
C TYR A 61 6.74 1.80 -7.80
N ARG A 62 6.21 0.70 -8.32
CA ARG A 62 6.84 -0.62 -8.26
C ARG A 62 6.92 -1.21 -9.68
N PRO A 63 8.09 -1.25 -10.30
CA PRO A 63 8.30 -1.96 -11.56
C PRO A 63 7.88 -3.43 -11.47
N VAL A 64 7.48 -4.03 -12.60
CA VAL A 64 7.07 -5.45 -12.62
C VAL A 64 8.17 -6.38 -12.11
N ALA A 65 9.45 -6.08 -12.43
CA ALA A 65 10.59 -6.85 -11.94
C ALA A 65 10.70 -6.80 -10.39
N VAL A 66 10.37 -5.65 -9.77
CA VAL A 66 10.31 -5.53 -8.31
C VAL A 66 9.12 -6.29 -7.74
N GLN A 67 7.96 -6.25 -8.41
CA GLN A 67 6.80 -7.05 -8.03
C GLN A 67 7.14 -8.55 -8.03
N GLU A 68 7.81 -9.04 -9.08
CA GLU A 68 8.26 -10.43 -9.18
C GLU A 68 9.24 -10.79 -8.06
N PHE A 69 10.22 -9.92 -7.80
CA PHE A 69 11.17 -10.09 -6.69
C PHE A 69 10.44 -10.24 -5.35
N MET A 70 9.45 -9.39 -5.05
CA MET A 70 8.72 -9.43 -3.78
C MET A 70 7.84 -10.68 -3.65
N VAL A 71 7.21 -11.12 -4.73
CA VAL A 71 6.48 -12.39 -4.79
C VAL A 71 7.40 -13.58 -4.44
N LEU A 72 8.59 -13.64 -5.06
CA LEU A 72 9.57 -14.69 -4.79
C LEU A 72 10.15 -14.60 -3.38
N HIS A 73 10.45 -13.40 -2.90
CA HIS A 73 10.95 -13.17 -1.55
C HIS A 73 9.94 -13.64 -0.50
N THR A 74 8.66 -13.31 -0.66
CA THR A 74 7.60 -13.74 0.24
C THR A 74 7.40 -15.26 0.19
N TYR A 75 7.45 -15.86 -1.00
CA TYR A 75 7.42 -17.32 -1.14
C TYR A 75 8.56 -17.98 -0.36
N GLU A 76 9.81 -17.51 -0.52
CA GLU A 76 10.95 -18.07 0.19
C GLU A 76 10.84 -17.91 1.71
N THR A 77 10.30 -16.78 2.18
CA THR A 77 10.05 -16.53 3.60
C THR A 77 9.01 -17.52 4.17
N LEU A 78 7.89 -17.70 3.47
CA LEU A 78 6.86 -18.66 3.87
C LEU A 78 7.40 -20.10 3.84
N ARG A 79 8.19 -20.46 2.84
CA ARG A 79 8.78 -21.78 2.69
C ARG A 79 9.67 -22.17 3.88
N GLN A 80 10.38 -21.20 4.48
CA GLN A 80 11.28 -21.46 5.63
C GLN A 80 10.51 -21.90 6.88
N THR A 81 9.27 -21.48 7.05
CA THR A 81 8.43 -21.75 8.22
C THR A 81 7.30 -22.74 7.94
N ALA A 82 7.10 -23.11 6.67
CA ALA A 82 6.04 -24.01 6.25
C ALA A 82 6.33 -25.46 6.68
N HIS A 83 5.25 -26.22 6.81
CA HIS A 83 5.38 -27.66 7.05
C HIS A 83 6.09 -28.35 5.86
N PRO A 84 6.98 -29.34 6.09
CA PRO A 84 7.76 -29.98 5.02
C PRO A 84 6.95 -30.56 3.85
N TRP A 85 5.68 -30.86 4.07
CA TRP A 85 4.76 -31.41 3.07
C TRP A 85 3.92 -30.36 2.34
N THR A 86 4.07 -29.06 2.68
CA THR A 86 3.35 -27.98 1.99
C THR A 86 3.92 -27.81 0.58
N SER A 87 3.06 -27.94 -0.43
CA SER A 87 3.47 -27.81 -1.82
C SER A 87 3.80 -26.36 -2.18
N LYS A 88 4.54 -26.16 -3.28
CA LYS A 88 4.80 -24.82 -3.82
C LYS A 88 3.50 -24.11 -4.19
N GLU A 89 2.56 -24.83 -4.78
CA GLU A 89 1.27 -24.33 -5.21
C GLU A 89 0.46 -23.78 -4.03
N GLU A 90 0.45 -24.51 -2.90
CA GLU A 90 -0.24 -24.07 -1.67
C GLU A 90 0.41 -22.79 -1.08
N LEU A 91 1.74 -22.70 -1.10
CA LEU A 91 2.43 -21.49 -0.67
C LEU A 91 2.17 -20.31 -1.62
N MET A 92 2.18 -20.54 -2.94
CA MET A 92 1.89 -19.48 -3.91
C MET A 92 0.45 -18.97 -3.80
N VAL A 93 -0.52 -19.81 -3.45
CA VAL A 93 -1.89 -19.36 -3.13
C VAL A 93 -1.88 -18.38 -1.95
N GLN A 94 -1.05 -18.63 -0.92
CA GLN A 94 -0.91 -17.71 0.21
C GLN A 94 -0.23 -16.40 -0.21
N VAL A 95 0.85 -16.48 -1.01
CA VAL A 95 1.55 -15.29 -1.54
C VAL A 95 0.58 -14.39 -2.31
N TYR A 96 -0.21 -14.95 -3.22
CA TYR A 96 -1.14 -14.18 -4.05
C TYR A 96 -2.40 -13.67 -3.32
N GLN A 97 -2.55 -13.94 -2.04
CA GLN A 97 -3.54 -13.24 -1.20
C GLN A 97 -3.12 -11.79 -0.88
N PHE A 98 -1.81 -11.50 -0.95
CA PHE A 98 -1.20 -10.22 -0.56
C PHE A 98 -0.38 -9.56 -1.67
N TRP A 99 -0.11 -10.27 -2.76
CA TRP A 99 0.68 -9.76 -3.88
C TRP A 99 -0.07 -9.93 -5.19
N ALA A 100 -0.18 -8.86 -5.97
CA ALA A 100 -0.65 -8.95 -7.34
C ALA A 100 0.32 -9.78 -8.19
N LEU A 101 -0.22 -10.48 -9.19
CA LEU A 101 0.60 -11.20 -10.18
C LEU A 101 1.57 -10.23 -10.88
N PRO A 102 2.86 -10.59 -11.04
CA PRO A 102 3.83 -9.78 -11.80
C PRO A 102 3.56 -9.92 -13.30
N SER A 103 2.52 -9.25 -13.79
CA SER A 103 2.06 -9.34 -15.17
C SER A 103 2.77 -8.33 -16.07
N GLU A 104 3.33 -8.81 -17.18
CA GLU A 104 3.83 -7.98 -18.28
C GLU A 104 2.73 -7.63 -19.29
N ASP A 105 1.56 -8.26 -19.22
CA ASP A 105 0.41 -7.95 -20.08
C ASP A 105 -0.10 -6.53 -19.80
N PRO A 106 -0.13 -5.64 -20.82
CA PRO A 106 -0.61 -4.28 -20.65
C PRO A 106 -2.09 -4.18 -20.26
N ASN A 107 -2.86 -5.26 -20.43
CA ASN A 107 -4.26 -5.31 -20.02
C ASN A 107 -4.45 -5.68 -18.55
N THR A 108 -3.41 -6.22 -17.88
CA THR A 108 -3.46 -6.65 -16.49
C THR A 108 -2.24 -6.19 -15.69
N PRO A 109 -1.88 -4.89 -15.75
CA PRO A 109 -0.69 -4.39 -15.04
C PRO A 109 -0.88 -4.51 -13.52
N PRO A 110 0.16 -4.88 -12.76
CA PRO A 110 0.12 -4.75 -11.31
C PRO A 110 -0.18 -3.29 -10.90
N PRO A 111 -1.01 -3.03 -9.88
CA PRO A 111 -1.46 -1.68 -9.53
C PRO A 111 -0.33 -0.65 -9.40
N HIS A 112 0.70 -0.95 -8.62
CA HIS A 112 1.85 -0.06 -8.41
C HIS A 112 2.66 0.24 -9.68
N SER A 113 2.66 -0.66 -10.67
CA SER A 113 3.36 -0.43 -11.95
C SER A 113 2.68 0.64 -12.81
N THR A 114 1.46 1.03 -12.47
CA THR A 114 0.72 2.08 -13.18
C THR A 114 1.06 3.49 -12.68
N GLY A 115 1.67 3.61 -11.49
CA GLY A 115 1.83 4.88 -10.78
C GLY A 115 0.51 5.43 -10.23
N GLY A 116 -0.53 4.58 -10.11
CA GLY A 116 -1.86 4.89 -9.56
C GLY A 116 -2.11 4.31 -8.18
N ALA A 117 -1.28 3.38 -7.72
CA ALA A 117 -1.38 2.75 -6.40
C ALA A 117 -0.28 3.21 -5.45
N ILE A 118 -0.58 3.17 -4.16
CA ILE A 118 0.31 3.62 -3.10
C ILE A 118 0.03 2.88 -1.79
N ASP A 119 1.11 2.42 -1.13
CA ASP A 119 1.10 1.90 0.23
C ASP A 119 1.59 2.98 1.19
N LEU A 120 0.82 3.24 2.26
CA LEU A 120 1.10 4.35 3.15
C LEU A 120 0.55 4.16 4.55
N THR A 121 1.05 4.95 5.49
CA THR A 121 0.61 5.04 6.87
C THR A 121 0.58 6.50 7.33
N LEU A 122 0.44 6.74 8.63
CA LEU A 122 0.46 8.06 9.25
C LEU A 122 1.66 8.18 10.20
N ILE A 123 2.20 9.39 10.31
CA ILE A 123 3.08 9.80 11.40
C ILE A 123 2.46 10.98 12.13
N ASP A 124 2.67 11.03 13.43
CA ASP A 124 2.20 12.14 14.27
C ASP A 124 3.07 13.40 14.13
N ALA A 125 2.73 14.46 14.87
CA ALA A 125 3.44 15.73 14.83
C ALA A 125 4.90 15.64 15.33
N THR A 126 5.26 14.56 16.04
CA THR A 126 6.64 14.29 16.49
C THR A 126 7.45 13.51 15.45
N GLY A 127 6.79 12.99 14.39
CA GLY A 127 7.36 12.11 13.40
C GLY A 127 7.32 10.63 13.79
N THR A 128 6.61 10.27 14.87
CA THR A 128 6.43 8.89 15.32
C THR A 128 5.35 8.21 14.46
N PRO A 129 5.61 6.99 13.93
CA PRO A 129 4.57 6.22 13.23
C PRO A 129 3.36 5.96 14.12
N VAL A 130 2.17 6.20 13.59
CA VAL A 130 0.89 5.87 14.24
C VAL A 130 0.67 4.36 14.18
N ASP A 131 0.39 3.76 15.32
CA ASP A 131 0.15 2.32 15.39
C ASP A 131 -1.16 1.95 14.72
N MET A 132 -1.07 1.07 13.73
CA MET A 132 -2.19 0.53 12.93
C MET A 132 -2.57 -0.90 13.35
N GLY A 133 -1.92 -1.48 14.38
CA GLY A 133 -2.17 -2.83 14.88
C GLY A 133 -1.53 -3.95 14.05
N SER A 134 -0.95 -3.64 12.91
CA SER A 134 -0.09 -4.54 12.13
C SER A 134 0.86 -3.74 11.25
N PRO A 135 2.06 -4.24 10.94
CA PRO A 135 2.90 -3.63 9.92
C PRO A 135 2.27 -3.74 8.52
N ILE A 136 2.74 -2.89 7.61
CA ILE A 136 2.49 -3.04 6.16
C ILE A 136 3.12 -4.35 5.70
N ASP A 137 2.53 -5.00 4.71
CA ASP A 137 2.92 -6.30 4.13
C ASP A 137 2.83 -7.51 5.08
N GLU A 138 2.21 -7.38 6.25
CA GLU A 138 1.98 -8.54 7.11
C GLU A 138 1.00 -9.52 6.45
N PRO A 139 1.40 -10.77 6.16
CA PRO A 139 0.54 -11.75 5.50
C PRO A 139 -0.41 -12.43 6.51
N SER A 140 -1.29 -11.66 7.14
CA SER A 140 -2.21 -12.14 8.17
C SER A 140 -3.58 -11.46 8.09
N LYS A 141 -4.54 -11.98 8.84
CA LYS A 141 -5.88 -11.38 8.97
C LYS A 141 -5.84 -9.97 9.58
N ARG A 142 -4.78 -9.63 10.30
CA ARG A 142 -4.59 -8.29 10.87
C ARG A 142 -4.42 -7.20 9.79
N SER A 143 -4.05 -7.59 8.57
CA SER A 143 -3.97 -6.69 7.41
C SER A 143 -5.32 -6.23 6.90
N ILE A 144 -6.39 -7.01 7.16
CA ILE A 144 -7.75 -6.66 6.74
C ILE A 144 -8.18 -5.35 7.41
N PRO A 145 -8.65 -4.34 6.66
CA PRO A 145 -8.98 -3.01 7.19
C PRO A 145 -9.82 -3.03 8.47
N ASN A 146 -10.88 -3.83 8.49
CA ASN A 146 -11.85 -3.87 9.58
C ASN A 146 -11.55 -4.97 10.63
N HIS A 147 -10.33 -5.52 10.66
CA HIS A 147 -9.97 -6.59 11.59
C HIS A 147 -10.29 -6.25 13.04
N PHE A 148 -10.03 -5.03 13.46
CA PHE A 148 -10.22 -4.56 14.83
C PHE A 148 -11.58 -3.87 15.09
N ALA A 149 -12.48 -3.79 14.10
CA ALA A 149 -13.72 -3.01 14.18
C ALA A 149 -14.66 -3.44 15.32
N ALA A 150 -14.71 -4.74 15.62
CA ALA A 150 -15.57 -5.31 16.65
C ALA A 150 -14.87 -5.48 18.02
N SER A 151 -13.61 -5.05 18.15
CA SER A 151 -12.85 -5.25 19.38
C SER A 151 -13.39 -4.39 20.52
N THR A 152 -13.34 -4.94 21.72
CA THR A 152 -13.62 -4.22 22.98
C THR A 152 -12.35 -3.73 23.67
N HIS A 153 -11.18 -4.22 23.27
CA HIS A 153 -9.88 -3.83 23.80
C HIS A 153 -9.55 -2.37 23.48
N PRO A 154 -9.16 -1.53 24.44
CA PRO A 154 -8.86 -0.13 24.17
C PRO A 154 -7.78 0.10 23.10
N GLU A 155 -6.72 -0.69 23.14
CA GLU A 155 -5.60 -0.61 22.20
C GLU A 155 -6.05 -0.95 20.77
N GLU A 156 -6.79 -2.05 20.58
CA GLU A 156 -7.31 -2.45 19.27
C GLU A 156 -8.35 -1.47 18.71
N LYS A 157 -9.13 -0.81 19.59
CA LYS A 157 -10.00 0.31 19.19
C LYS A 157 -9.19 1.49 18.67
N SER A 158 -8.03 1.77 19.27
CA SER A 158 -7.11 2.81 18.77
C SER A 158 -6.60 2.46 17.38
N TYR A 159 -6.18 1.22 17.14
CA TYR A 159 -5.77 0.76 15.80
C TYR A 159 -6.87 0.95 14.76
N HIS A 160 -8.09 0.53 15.08
CA HIS A 160 -9.24 0.73 14.21
C HIS A 160 -9.48 2.20 13.90
N SER A 161 -9.46 3.06 14.93
CA SER A 161 -9.66 4.51 14.76
C SER A 161 -8.57 5.14 13.88
N SER A 162 -7.31 4.71 14.03
CA SER A 162 -6.19 5.17 13.19
C SER A 162 -6.38 4.78 11.72
N ARG A 163 -6.81 3.54 11.45
CA ARG A 163 -7.12 3.06 10.11
C ARG A 163 -8.30 3.76 9.47
N GLU A 164 -9.33 4.07 10.25
CA GLU A 164 -10.50 4.81 9.77
C GLU A 164 -10.17 6.27 9.47
N LEU A 165 -9.32 6.92 10.28
CA LEU A 165 -8.80 8.25 9.97
C LEU A 165 -8.06 8.26 8.63
N LEU A 166 -7.12 7.31 8.44
CA LEU A 166 -6.40 7.16 7.18
C LEU A 166 -7.36 6.93 6.01
N TYR A 167 -8.31 6.01 6.16
CA TYR A 167 -9.32 5.73 5.16
C TYR A 167 -10.15 6.97 4.81
N GLN A 168 -10.63 7.71 5.81
CA GLN A 168 -11.45 8.90 5.63
C GLN A 168 -10.75 9.96 4.78
N VAL A 169 -9.50 10.29 5.10
CA VAL A 169 -8.77 11.33 4.35
C VAL A 169 -8.42 10.89 2.93
N MET A 170 -8.06 9.61 2.74
CA MET A 170 -7.77 9.06 1.42
C MET A 170 -9.02 8.94 0.55
N GLN A 171 -10.13 8.44 1.11
CA GLN A 171 -11.42 8.37 0.41
C GLN A 171 -11.94 9.76 0.06
N GLY A 172 -11.81 10.73 0.98
CA GLY A 172 -12.17 12.13 0.74
C GLY A 172 -11.42 12.77 -0.42
N ALA A 173 -10.19 12.29 -0.69
CA ALA A 173 -9.40 12.67 -1.86
C ALA A 173 -9.71 11.81 -3.11
N GLY A 174 -10.62 10.84 -3.03
CA GLY A 174 -11.11 10.02 -4.14
C GLY A 174 -10.35 8.72 -4.37
N PHE A 175 -9.47 8.31 -3.45
CA PHE A 175 -8.85 6.99 -3.51
C PHE A 175 -9.82 5.88 -3.10
N ALA A 176 -9.61 4.69 -3.64
CA ALA A 176 -10.24 3.45 -3.19
C ALA A 176 -9.24 2.62 -2.38
N ARG A 177 -9.68 2.09 -1.22
CA ARG A 177 -8.85 1.23 -0.38
C ARG A 177 -8.97 -0.23 -0.83
N HIS A 178 -7.87 -0.95 -0.86
CA HIS A 178 -7.85 -2.40 -1.08
C HIS A 178 -8.70 -3.13 -0.02
N PRO A 179 -9.54 -4.13 -0.38
CA PRO A 179 -10.45 -4.77 0.57
C PRO A 179 -9.73 -5.61 1.64
N ASN A 180 -8.51 -6.09 1.39
CA ASN A 180 -7.75 -6.95 2.29
C ASN A 180 -6.54 -6.26 2.95
N GLU A 181 -6.23 -4.99 2.57
CA GLU A 181 -5.04 -4.28 3.00
C GLU A 181 -5.40 -2.88 3.49
N TRP A 182 -5.13 -2.58 4.78
CA TRP A 182 -5.48 -1.28 5.35
C TRP A 182 -4.62 -0.13 4.80
N TRP A 183 -3.44 -0.42 4.28
CA TRP A 183 -2.42 0.53 3.82
C TRP A 183 -2.51 0.86 2.33
N HIS A 184 -3.09 -0.03 1.50
CA HIS A 184 -3.07 0.08 0.04
C HIS A 184 -4.25 0.90 -0.48
N PHE A 185 -3.92 1.94 -1.23
CA PHE A 185 -4.88 2.85 -1.86
C PHE A 185 -4.59 3.01 -3.35
N SER A 186 -5.63 3.01 -4.14
CA SER A 186 -5.58 3.14 -5.60
C SER A 186 -6.37 4.35 -6.10
N TRP A 187 -5.86 5.02 -7.14
CA TRP A 187 -6.61 5.98 -7.93
C TRP A 187 -6.24 5.89 -9.41
N GLY A 188 -7.24 5.62 -10.25
CA GLY A 188 -7.11 5.60 -11.70
C GLY A 188 -6.53 4.31 -12.30
N ASP A 189 -6.07 3.37 -11.49
CA ASP A 189 -5.69 2.02 -11.93
C ASP A 189 -6.88 1.08 -12.07
N GLN A 190 -6.67 -0.18 -12.40
CA GLN A 190 -7.73 -1.17 -12.60
C GLN A 190 -8.47 -1.52 -11.32
N MET A 191 -7.77 -1.57 -10.17
CA MET A 191 -8.39 -1.82 -8.87
C MET A 191 -9.33 -0.68 -8.48
N TRP A 192 -8.89 0.57 -8.65
CA TRP A 192 -9.75 1.73 -8.43
C TRP A 192 -10.98 1.69 -9.33
N ALA A 193 -10.80 1.37 -10.63
CA ALA A 193 -11.91 1.30 -11.57
C ALA A 193 -12.94 0.23 -11.14
N TRP A 194 -12.46 -0.94 -10.74
CA TRP A 194 -13.31 -2.02 -10.24
C TRP A 194 -14.04 -1.64 -8.94
N LEU A 195 -13.31 -1.11 -7.95
CA LEU A 195 -13.88 -0.76 -6.63
C LEU A 195 -14.85 0.42 -6.67
N THR A 196 -14.75 1.27 -7.70
CA THR A 196 -15.60 2.48 -7.86
C THR A 196 -16.60 2.37 -9.01
N ASP A 197 -16.81 1.15 -9.54
CA ASP A 197 -17.75 0.85 -10.63
C ASP A 197 -17.52 1.74 -11.88
N ARG A 198 -16.26 1.87 -12.29
CA ARG A 198 -15.88 2.61 -13.50
C ARG A 198 -15.70 1.65 -14.68
N PRO A 199 -16.07 2.07 -15.88
CA PRO A 199 -16.00 1.19 -17.06
C PRO A 199 -14.57 0.85 -17.49
N ALA A 200 -13.58 1.67 -17.08
CA ALA A 200 -12.17 1.46 -17.41
C ALA A 200 -11.25 2.17 -16.41
N ALA A 201 -10.02 1.67 -16.29
CA ALA A 201 -8.92 2.35 -15.65
C ALA A 201 -8.51 3.59 -16.45
N ARG A 202 -7.93 4.58 -15.76
CA ARG A 202 -7.35 5.79 -16.38
C ARG A 202 -5.91 5.58 -16.79
N TYR A 203 -5.20 4.68 -16.08
CA TYR A 203 -3.78 4.43 -16.24
C TYR A 203 -3.50 2.98 -16.54
N GLY A 204 -2.66 2.77 -17.54
CA GLY A 204 -1.91 1.54 -17.74
C GLY A 204 -0.52 1.64 -17.10
N ARG A 205 0.31 0.62 -17.34
CA ARG A 205 1.71 0.57 -16.88
C ARG A 205 2.50 1.80 -17.37
N VAL A 206 3.44 2.26 -16.54
CA VAL A 206 4.42 3.30 -16.89
C VAL A 206 5.50 2.73 -17.78
#